data_5540086b76d3e76a495bf64ea3e4153a
#
_entry.id   5540086b76d3e76a495bf64ea3e4153a
#
_cell.length_a   1.000
_cell.length_b   1.000
_cell.length_c   1.000
_cell.angle_alpha   90.00
_cell.angle_beta   90.00
_cell.angle_gamma   90.00
#
_symmetry.space_group_name_H-M   'P 1'
#
loop_
_entity.id
_entity.type
_entity.pdbx_description
1 polymer ?
#
loop_
_entity_poly.entity_id
_entity_poly.type
_entity_poly.pdbx_seq_one_letter_code
_entity_poly.pdbx_strand_id
1 'polypeptide(L)'
;SGECIPWQAIHDATNRRGCYTIIATSARVAQAVDAEKDSPAIRVSLEFDENVAPFRSVIRAGGGLALPAVFLGCYEGDVDDGCNRLHRWTERRHLPPSSDPRLPLVVNNTWGRATHIDEASCLAMIEDGAAMGIEVFQMDAGWYRSVGWWNPDPKKFPRGIRLLSDRAREKGMKFGLWVAWTQGGHVRQGDEALCVFEPRMRVWFPDDVPADW
;
A
#
# COMPACT_ATOMS: atom_id res chain seq x y z
N SER A 1 13.76 -3.12 -9.42
CA SER A 1 12.36 -2.69 -9.28
C SER A 1 12.32 -1.51 -8.34
N GLY A 2 12.22 -0.31 -8.87
CA GLY A 2 12.08 0.89 -8.07
C GLY A 2 10.65 0.99 -7.55
N GLU A 3 10.48 1.04 -6.25
CA GLU A 3 9.23 1.50 -5.65
C GLU A 3 9.15 3.00 -5.91
N CYS A 4 8.20 3.43 -6.71
CA CYS A 4 8.06 4.84 -7.05
C CYS A 4 7.23 5.54 -5.97
N ILE A 5 7.85 6.45 -5.24
CA ILE A 5 7.13 7.46 -4.48
C ILE A 5 6.61 8.48 -5.50
N PRO A 6 5.30 8.76 -5.56
CA PRO A 6 4.73 9.61 -6.62
C PRO A 6 4.96 11.10 -6.37
N TRP A 7 6.12 11.47 -5.83
CA TRP A 7 6.53 12.86 -5.65
C TRP A 7 8.01 13.05 -5.93
N GLN A 8 8.37 14.24 -6.32
CA GLN A 8 9.76 14.67 -6.51
C GLN A 8 9.90 16.15 -6.15
N ALA A 9 11.11 16.55 -5.79
CA ALA A 9 11.41 17.93 -5.46
C ALA A 9 12.65 18.40 -6.20
N ILE A 10 12.66 19.69 -6.51
CA ILE A 10 13.82 20.44 -7.00
C ILE A 10 14.17 21.44 -5.92
N HIS A 11 15.41 21.43 -5.47
CA HIS A 11 15.88 22.27 -4.38
C HIS A 11 17.04 23.15 -4.81
N ASP A 12 16.89 24.45 -4.61
CA ASP A 12 17.98 25.43 -4.74
C ASP A 12 18.63 25.59 -3.35
N ALA A 13 19.75 24.90 -3.17
CA ALA A 13 20.47 24.91 -1.90
C ALA A 13 21.06 26.27 -1.56
N THR A 14 21.39 27.10 -2.56
CA THR A 14 21.94 28.42 -2.37
C THR A 14 20.94 29.40 -1.79
N ASN A 15 19.73 29.41 -2.36
CA ASN A 15 18.64 30.27 -1.91
C ASN A 15 17.71 29.65 -0.92
N ARG A 16 17.98 28.40 -0.50
CA ARG A 16 17.19 27.63 0.48
C ARG A 16 15.70 27.63 0.15
N ARG A 17 15.36 27.24 -1.05
CA ARG A 17 13.98 27.15 -1.54
C ARG A 17 13.83 26.06 -2.58
N GLY A 18 12.63 25.60 -2.76
CA GLY A 18 12.36 24.57 -3.75
C GLY A 18 10.91 24.48 -4.14
N CYS A 19 10.65 23.57 -5.05
CA CYS A 19 9.31 23.15 -5.40
C CYS A 19 9.24 21.63 -5.46
N TYR A 20 8.04 21.11 -5.28
CA TYR A 20 7.75 19.69 -5.42
C TYR A 20 6.52 19.47 -6.26
N THR A 21 6.48 18.31 -6.91
CA THR A 21 5.28 17.79 -7.58
C THR A 21 4.87 16.47 -6.96
N ILE A 22 3.56 16.26 -6.88
CA ILE A 22 2.98 14.98 -6.47
C ILE A 22 1.83 14.61 -7.41
N ILE A 23 1.72 13.33 -7.73
CA ILE A 23 0.67 12.80 -8.57
C ILE A 23 -0.33 12.07 -7.70
N ALA A 24 -1.60 12.46 -7.80
CA ALA A 24 -2.70 11.82 -7.08
C ALA A 24 -3.15 10.54 -7.80
N THR A 25 -2.32 9.50 -7.71
CA THR A 25 -2.64 8.19 -8.28
C THR A 25 -2.08 7.07 -7.42
N SER A 26 -2.78 5.94 -7.41
CA SER A 26 -2.28 4.66 -6.89
C SER A 26 -1.65 3.80 -7.98
N ALA A 27 -1.69 4.23 -9.25
CA ALA A 27 -1.03 3.55 -10.35
C ALA A 27 0.49 3.73 -10.31
N ARG A 28 1.21 2.84 -10.96
CA ARG A 28 2.65 3.00 -11.16
C ARG A 28 2.90 4.07 -12.21
N VAL A 29 3.61 5.09 -11.82
CA VAL A 29 3.99 6.22 -12.67
C VAL A 29 5.47 6.50 -12.52
N ALA A 30 6.11 6.89 -13.60
CA ALA A 30 7.44 7.45 -13.58
C ALA A 30 7.37 8.98 -13.61
N GLN A 31 8.26 9.62 -12.87
CA GLN A 31 8.46 11.06 -12.94
C GLN A 31 9.92 11.32 -13.33
N ALA A 32 10.13 12.18 -14.29
CA ALA A 32 11.46 12.60 -14.71
C ALA A 32 11.60 14.11 -14.57
N VAL A 33 12.80 14.55 -14.21
CA VAL A 33 13.22 15.95 -14.23
C VAL A 33 14.38 16.07 -15.20
N ASP A 34 14.16 16.79 -16.28
CA ASP A 34 15.16 17.06 -17.30
C ASP A 34 15.58 18.52 -17.23
N ALA A 35 16.89 18.75 -17.17
CA ALA A 35 17.46 20.06 -17.34
C ALA A 35 18.13 20.09 -18.71
N GLU A 36 17.66 20.97 -19.59
CA GLU A 36 18.31 21.20 -20.89
C GLU A 36 19.58 22.04 -20.66
N LYS A 37 20.68 21.61 -21.29
CA LYS A 37 21.93 22.38 -21.29
C LYS A 37 21.64 23.75 -21.90
N ASP A 38 22.05 24.77 -21.21
CA ASP A 38 21.90 26.18 -21.64
C ASP A 38 20.45 26.72 -21.66
N SER A 39 19.50 25.97 -21.08
CA SER A 39 18.11 26.41 -20.88
C SER A 39 17.85 26.75 -19.41
N PRO A 40 17.16 27.84 -19.08
CA PRO A 40 16.69 28.11 -17.72
C PRO A 40 15.49 27.29 -17.33
N ALA A 41 15.00 26.43 -18.23
CA ALA A 41 13.80 25.62 -18.01
C ALA A 41 14.16 24.25 -17.45
N ILE A 42 13.39 23.83 -16.47
CA ILE A 42 13.36 22.44 -15.96
C ILE A 42 12.04 21.85 -16.41
N ARG A 43 12.12 20.73 -17.11
CA ARG A 43 10.94 19.99 -17.54
C ARG A 43 10.65 18.89 -16.52
N VAL A 44 9.40 18.83 -16.09
CA VAL A 44 8.88 17.73 -15.28
C VAL A 44 7.93 16.94 -16.16
N SER A 45 8.24 15.68 -16.41
CA SER A 45 7.36 14.76 -17.14
C SER A 45 6.74 13.76 -16.21
N LEU A 46 5.57 13.29 -16.60
CA LEU A 46 4.81 12.23 -15.97
C LEU A 46 4.56 11.15 -17.01
N GLU A 47 4.99 9.95 -16.71
CA GLU A 47 4.86 8.82 -17.61
C GLU A 47 4.28 7.61 -16.86
N PHE A 48 3.53 6.77 -17.58
CA PHE A 48 3.20 5.44 -17.08
C PHE A 48 4.42 4.54 -17.30
N ASP A 49 4.80 3.77 -16.27
CA ASP A 49 5.94 2.86 -16.36
C ASP A 49 5.59 1.63 -17.22
N GLU A 50 5.89 1.70 -18.49
CA GLU A 50 5.66 0.62 -19.46
C GLU A 50 6.46 -0.66 -19.15
N ASN A 51 7.56 -0.55 -18.39
CA ASN A 51 8.39 -1.70 -18.03
C ASN A 51 7.72 -2.59 -16.98
N VAL A 52 6.73 -2.06 -16.28
CA VAL A 52 6.07 -2.78 -15.18
C VAL A 52 4.66 -3.22 -15.55
N ALA A 53 3.92 -2.37 -16.21
CA ALA A 53 2.57 -2.71 -16.72
C ALA A 53 2.28 -1.84 -17.94
N PRO A 54 2.18 -2.43 -19.15
CA PRO A 54 1.85 -1.67 -20.33
C PRO A 54 0.47 -1.03 -20.17
N PHE A 55 0.45 0.30 -20.19
CA PHE A 55 -0.79 1.05 -20.18
C PHE A 55 -1.21 1.37 -21.60
N ARG A 56 -2.39 0.91 -21.97
CA ARG A 56 -3.01 1.23 -23.27
C ARG A 56 -4.43 1.71 -23.06
N SER A 57 -4.78 2.82 -23.67
CA SER A 57 -6.14 3.34 -23.70
C SER A 57 -6.49 3.81 -25.09
N VAL A 58 -7.73 3.59 -25.49
CA VAL A 58 -8.26 4.06 -26.78
C VAL A 58 -9.18 5.24 -26.52
N ILE A 59 -8.79 6.41 -26.99
CA ILE A 59 -9.64 7.59 -26.98
C ILE A 59 -10.37 7.64 -28.32
N ARG A 60 -11.68 7.45 -28.29
CA ARG A 60 -12.52 7.55 -29.49
C ARG A 60 -12.74 9.01 -29.86
N ALA A 61 -13.06 9.28 -31.12
CA ALA A 61 -13.38 10.63 -31.58
C ALA A 61 -14.50 11.23 -30.74
N GLY A 62 -14.27 12.44 -30.20
CA GLY A 62 -15.18 13.12 -29.27
C GLY A 62 -15.11 12.63 -27.82
N GLY A 63 -14.30 11.62 -27.52
CA GLY A 63 -14.03 11.16 -26.16
C GLY A 63 -12.88 11.88 -25.49
N GLY A 64 -12.64 11.56 -24.21
CA GLY A 64 -11.54 12.09 -23.40
C GLY A 64 -11.00 11.06 -22.43
N LEU A 65 -9.77 11.26 -21.99
CA LEU A 65 -9.14 10.49 -20.92
C LEU A 65 -8.87 11.43 -19.74
N ALA A 66 -9.45 11.13 -18.59
CA ALA A 66 -9.12 11.86 -17.37
C ALA A 66 -7.76 11.38 -16.85
N LEU A 67 -6.80 12.27 -16.75
CA LEU A 67 -5.50 12.00 -16.14
C LEU A 67 -5.53 12.25 -14.64
N PRO A 68 -4.67 11.60 -13.85
CA PRO A 68 -4.51 11.92 -12.44
C PRO A 68 -4.17 13.39 -12.23
N ALA A 69 -4.66 13.98 -11.15
CA ALA A 69 -4.30 15.34 -10.79
C ALA A 69 -2.82 15.41 -10.40
N VAL A 70 -2.15 16.45 -10.83
CA VAL A 70 -0.79 16.78 -10.43
C VAL A 70 -0.83 18.04 -9.55
N PHE A 71 -0.25 17.95 -8.36
CA PHE A 71 -0.14 19.08 -7.45
C PHE A 71 1.28 19.59 -7.43
N LEU A 72 1.41 20.92 -7.53
CA LEU A 72 2.66 21.64 -7.43
C LEU A 72 2.67 22.43 -6.12
N GLY A 73 3.74 22.30 -5.35
CA GLY A 73 3.96 23.08 -4.14
C GLY A 73 5.34 23.74 -4.13
N CYS A 74 5.43 24.91 -3.53
CA CYS A 74 6.71 25.59 -3.30
C CYS A 74 7.00 25.66 -1.80
N TYR A 75 8.28 25.70 -1.44
CA TYR A 75 8.72 25.82 -0.05
C TYR A 75 9.95 26.70 0.08
N GLU A 76 10.13 27.26 1.26
CA GLU A 76 11.35 27.91 1.74
C GLU A 76 11.95 27.04 2.84
N GLY A 77 13.25 27.05 2.99
CA GLY A 77 13.98 26.19 3.91
C GLY A 77 14.71 25.07 3.17
N ASP A 78 14.82 23.93 3.77
CA ASP A 78 15.43 22.72 3.20
C ASP A 78 14.39 21.72 2.67
N VAL A 79 14.84 20.55 2.27
CA VAL A 79 13.96 19.49 1.73
C VAL A 79 12.98 18.99 2.78
N ASP A 80 13.38 18.97 4.06
CA ASP A 80 12.49 18.53 5.15
C ASP A 80 11.36 19.53 5.36
N ASP A 81 11.60 20.83 5.20
CA ASP A 81 10.56 21.86 5.21
C ASP A 81 9.54 21.62 4.08
N GLY A 82 10.05 21.25 2.89
CA GLY A 82 9.23 20.83 1.76
C GLY A 82 8.36 19.61 2.05
N CYS A 83 8.95 18.57 2.62
CA CYS A 83 8.25 17.36 3.04
C CYS A 83 7.17 17.67 4.10
N ASN A 84 7.52 18.44 5.12
CA ASN A 84 6.59 18.82 6.17
C ASN A 84 5.42 19.67 5.62
N ARG A 85 5.66 20.52 4.63
CA ARG A 85 4.61 21.27 3.95
C ARG A 85 3.67 20.35 3.17
N LEU A 86 4.24 19.36 2.45
CA LEU A 86 3.47 18.37 1.71
C LEU A 86 2.60 17.53 2.67
N HIS A 87 3.16 17.06 3.79
CA HIS A 87 2.43 16.28 4.80
C HIS A 87 1.24 17.08 5.34
N ARG A 88 1.44 18.33 5.77
CA ARG A 88 0.37 19.19 6.26
C ARG A 88 -0.72 19.45 5.22
N TRP A 89 -0.33 19.59 3.94
CA TRP A 89 -1.29 19.75 2.86
C TRP A 89 -2.10 18.45 2.66
N THR A 90 -1.43 17.30 2.64
CA THR A 90 -2.06 15.98 2.49
C THR A 90 -3.09 15.74 3.61
N GLU A 91 -2.70 15.96 4.85
CA GLU A 91 -3.59 15.82 6.00
C GLU A 91 -4.85 16.68 5.90
N ARG A 92 -4.67 17.95 5.49
CA ARG A 92 -5.78 18.92 5.49
C ARG A 92 -6.69 18.85 4.28
N ARG A 93 -6.18 18.36 3.15
CA ARG A 93 -6.85 18.52 1.86
C ARG A 93 -7.10 17.21 1.12
N HIS A 94 -6.35 16.19 1.43
CA HIS A 94 -6.38 14.95 0.65
C HIS A 94 -6.85 13.76 1.48
N LEU A 95 -6.46 13.66 2.73
CA LEU A 95 -6.93 12.59 3.60
C LEU A 95 -8.38 12.85 4.03
N PRO A 96 -9.22 11.79 4.04
CA PRO A 96 -10.55 11.90 4.63
C PRO A 96 -10.44 12.20 6.12
N PRO A 97 -11.42 12.92 6.70
CA PRO A 97 -11.47 13.11 8.14
C PRO A 97 -11.44 11.77 8.87
N SER A 98 -10.56 11.64 9.85
CA SER A 98 -10.53 10.46 10.69
C SER A 98 -11.66 10.49 11.72
N SER A 99 -12.37 9.37 11.87
CA SER A 99 -13.32 9.17 12.97
C SER A 99 -12.64 8.80 14.28
N ASP A 100 -11.36 8.40 14.25
CA ASP A 100 -10.58 8.07 15.44
C ASP A 100 -9.54 9.17 15.71
N PRO A 101 -9.70 9.95 16.80
CA PRO A 101 -8.79 11.04 17.13
C PRO A 101 -7.38 10.57 17.51
N ARG A 102 -7.18 9.28 17.72
CA ARG A 102 -5.87 8.70 18.07
C ARG A 102 -4.99 8.42 16.85
N LEU A 103 -5.53 8.54 15.63
CA LEU A 103 -4.72 8.29 14.43
C LEU A 103 -3.57 9.31 14.28
N PRO A 104 -2.38 8.83 13.86
CA PRO A 104 -2.03 7.46 13.52
C PRO A 104 -1.85 6.57 14.75
N LEU A 105 -2.34 5.32 14.68
CA LEU A 105 -2.19 4.32 15.74
C LEU A 105 -0.82 3.64 15.66
N VAL A 106 -0.30 3.22 16.82
CA VAL A 106 0.92 2.42 16.90
C VAL A 106 0.61 0.96 16.59
N VAL A 107 1.23 0.45 15.54
CA VAL A 107 0.95 -0.88 14.99
C VAL A 107 2.15 -1.81 15.20
N ASN A 108 1.90 -2.99 15.78
CA ASN A 108 2.83 -4.12 15.76
C ASN A 108 2.43 -5.06 14.61
N ASN A 109 3.24 -5.12 13.56
CA ASN A 109 3.00 -5.95 12.38
C ASN A 109 3.91 -7.18 12.42
N THR A 110 3.35 -8.36 12.14
CA THR A 110 4.11 -9.62 12.18
C THR A 110 5.10 -9.81 11.04
N TRP A 111 5.14 -8.93 10.03
CA TRP A 111 6.04 -9.06 8.87
C TRP A 111 7.53 -9.06 9.22
N GLY A 112 7.92 -8.52 10.38
CA GLY A 112 9.28 -8.67 10.89
C GLY A 112 9.75 -10.12 11.08
N ARG A 113 8.81 -11.07 11.13
CA ARG A 113 9.05 -12.52 11.14
C ARG A 113 8.78 -13.18 9.79
N ALA A 114 8.52 -12.40 8.75
CA ALA A 114 8.05 -12.87 7.44
C ALA A 114 6.84 -13.81 7.61
N THR A 115 6.83 -14.96 6.93
CA THR A 115 5.76 -15.96 7.04
C THR A 115 5.93 -16.94 8.22
N HIS A 116 6.98 -16.75 9.05
CA HIS A 116 7.30 -17.63 10.18
C HIS A 116 6.53 -17.24 11.44
N ILE A 117 5.21 -17.30 11.33
CA ILE A 117 4.27 -17.01 12.42
C ILE A 117 3.40 -18.22 12.70
N ASP A 118 3.03 -18.38 13.94
CA ASP A 118 2.09 -19.38 14.43
C ASP A 118 1.27 -18.83 15.60
N GLU A 119 0.33 -19.62 16.09
CA GLU A 119 -0.57 -19.22 17.16
C GLU A 119 0.18 -18.80 18.43
N ALA A 120 1.21 -19.56 18.82
CA ALA A 120 1.96 -19.28 20.05
C ALA A 120 2.76 -17.98 19.95
N SER A 121 3.48 -17.78 18.84
CA SER A 121 4.25 -16.56 18.63
C SER A 121 3.37 -15.32 18.51
N CYS A 122 2.21 -15.44 17.84
CA CYS A 122 1.26 -14.33 17.75
C CYS A 122 0.64 -13.98 19.11
N LEU A 123 0.31 -14.95 19.94
CA LEU A 123 -0.16 -14.70 21.32
C LEU A 123 0.91 -13.97 22.14
N ALA A 124 2.17 -14.42 22.09
CA ALA A 124 3.27 -13.73 22.78
C ALA A 124 3.42 -12.28 22.29
N MET A 125 3.38 -12.05 20.96
CA MET A 125 3.46 -10.70 20.40
C MET A 125 2.28 -9.79 20.82
N ILE A 126 1.10 -10.34 21.04
CA ILE A 126 -0.05 -9.58 21.57
C ILE A 126 0.21 -9.18 23.02
N GLU A 127 0.70 -10.11 23.88
CA GLU A 127 1.01 -9.82 25.29
C GLU A 127 2.09 -8.75 25.41
N ASP A 128 3.21 -8.94 24.71
CA ASP A 128 4.34 -8.01 24.73
C ASP A 128 3.91 -6.64 24.15
N GLY A 129 3.20 -6.64 23.04
CA GLY A 129 2.69 -5.41 22.43
C GLY A 129 1.76 -4.63 23.35
N ALA A 130 0.85 -5.31 24.04
CA ALA A 130 -0.04 -4.67 25.01
C ALA A 130 0.74 -4.07 26.18
N ALA A 131 1.74 -4.78 26.69
CA ALA A 131 2.60 -4.26 27.75
C ALA A 131 3.42 -3.03 27.34
N MET A 132 3.73 -2.91 26.04
CA MET A 132 4.43 -1.77 25.46
C MET A 132 3.52 -0.61 25.07
N GLY A 133 2.19 -0.75 25.19
CA GLY A 133 1.23 0.28 24.80
C GLY A 133 0.93 0.29 23.30
N ILE A 134 1.21 -0.79 22.57
CA ILE A 134 0.83 -0.94 21.16
C ILE A 134 -0.69 -0.96 21.04
N GLU A 135 -1.23 -0.26 20.05
CA GLU A 135 -2.68 -0.07 19.88
C GLU A 135 -3.30 -1.03 18.88
N VAL A 136 -2.51 -1.55 17.95
CA VAL A 136 -2.97 -2.49 16.91
C VAL A 136 -2.00 -3.66 16.80
N PHE A 137 -2.51 -4.88 16.88
CA PHE A 137 -1.81 -6.06 16.43
C PHE A 137 -2.25 -6.40 15.01
N GLN A 138 -1.34 -6.31 14.06
CA GLN A 138 -1.59 -6.63 12.66
C GLN A 138 -0.90 -7.92 12.25
N MET A 139 -1.71 -8.91 11.90
CA MET A 139 -1.24 -10.18 11.39
C MET A 139 -1.02 -10.07 9.88
N ASP A 140 0.23 -10.13 9.45
CA ASP A 140 0.65 -10.07 8.06
C ASP A 140 0.60 -11.44 7.37
N ALA A 141 1.17 -11.57 6.18
CA ALA A 141 1.22 -12.81 5.41
C ALA A 141 1.78 -14.00 6.22
N GLY A 142 1.33 -15.21 5.88
CA GLY A 142 1.79 -16.45 6.51
C GLY A 142 0.79 -17.10 7.46
N TRP A 143 -0.38 -16.50 7.67
CA TRP A 143 -1.46 -17.09 8.47
C TRP A 143 -2.30 -18.10 7.68
N TYR A 144 -2.27 -18.03 6.37
CA TYR A 144 -3.00 -18.87 5.42
C TYR A 144 -2.06 -19.89 4.76
N ARG A 145 -2.63 -20.93 4.14
CA ARG A 145 -1.86 -21.98 3.45
C ARG A 145 -1.25 -21.49 2.13
N SER A 146 -2.01 -20.71 1.37
CA SER A 146 -1.55 -20.10 0.11
C SER A 146 -2.33 -18.82 -0.18
N VAL A 147 -1.76 -17.96 -1.01
CA VAL A 147 -2.43 -16.75 -1.50
C VAL A 147 -3.72 -17.15 -2.24
N GLY A 148 -4.83 -16.48 -1.95
CA GLY A 148 -6.15 -16.81 -2.46
C GLY A 148 -6.93 -17.84 -1.61
N TRP A 149 -6.26 -18.59 -0.77
CA TRP A 149 -6.88 -19.46 0.24
C TRP A 149 -6.87 -18.75 1.60
N TRP A 150 -7.88 -17.95 1.85
CA TRP A 150 -7.97 -17.09 3.05
C TRP A 150 -8.56 -17.81 4.27
N ASN A 151 -8.24 -19.09 4.41
CA ASN A 151 -8.49 -19.84 5.62
C ASN A 151 -7.19 -20.01 6.41
N PRO A 152 -7.24 -19.96 7.75
CA PRO A 152 -6.07 -20.18 8.58
C PRO A 152 -5.42 -21.53 8.27
N ASP A 153 -4.09 -21.56 8.25
CA ASP A 153 -3.35 -22.81 8.20
C ASP A 153 -3.56 -23.57 9.51
N PRO A 154 -4.24 -24.74 9.52
CA PRO A 154 -4.55 -25.46 10.75
C PRO A 154 -3.31 -26.02 11.47
N LYS A 155 -2.18 -26.13 10.78
CA LYS A 155 -0.91 -26.53 11.40
C LYS A 155 -0.31 -25.40 12.23
N LYS A 156 -0.47 -24.16 11.79
CA LYS A 156 0.04 -22.97 12.46
C LYS A 156 -0.96 -22.39 13.45
N PHE A 157 -2.24 -22.45 13.14
CA PHE A 157 -3.34 -21.87 13.90
C PHE A 157 -4.44 -22.89 14.15
N PRO A 158 -4.18 -23.91 15.00
CA PRO A 158 -5.12 -25.03 15.21
C PRO A 158 -6.45 -24.60 15.81
N ARG A 159 -6.48 -23.50 16.58
CA ARG A 159 -7.71 -22.91 17.16
C ARG A 159 -8.29 -21.77 16.31
N GLY A 160 -7.69 -21.52 15.13
CA GLY A 160 -8.08 -20.44 14.24
C GLY A 160 -7.62 -19.06 14.70
N ILE A 161 -7.79 -18.06 13.83
CA ILE A 161 -7.32 -16.69 14.11
C ILE A 161 -8.28 -15.88 14.98
N ARG A 162 -9.51 -16.36 15.21
CA ARG A 162 -10.46 -15.68 16.09
C ARG A 162 -9.92 -15.56 17.52
N LEU A 163 -9.26 -16.59 18.00
CA LEU A 163 -8.58 -16.56 19.29
C LEU A 163 -7.64 -15.36 19.43
N LEU A 164 -6.84 -15.06 18.39
CA LEU A 164 -5.89 -13.93 18.40
C LEU A 164 -6.64 -12.60 18.38
N SER A 165 -7.69 -12.50 17.58
CA SER A 165 -8.54 -11.31 17.54
C SER A 165 -9.21 -11.04 18.89
N ASP A 166 -9.73 -12.06 19.53
CA ASP A 166 -10.38 -11.94 20.84
C ASP A 166 -9.34 -11.57 21.90
N ARG A 167 -8.14 -12.18 21.86
CA ARG A 167 -7.05 -11.85 22.77
C ARG A 167 -6.54 -10.43 22.61
N ALA A 168 -6.36 -9.96 21.38
CA ALA A 168 -5.99 -8.56 21.12
C ALA A 168 -7.03 -7.60 21.71
N ARG A 169 -8.32 -7.90 21.52
CA ARG A 169 -9.43 -7.09 22.06
C ARG A 169 -9.45 -7.09 23.59
N GLU A 170 -9.24 -8.23 24.24
CA GLU A 170 -9.13 -8.33 25.70
C GLU A 170 -8.01 -7.42 26.25
N LYS A 171 -6.94 -7.24 25.48
CA LYS A 171 -5.82 -6.35 25.83
C LYS A 171 -6.04 -4.89 25.41
N GLY A 172 -7.22 -4.54 24.90
CA GLY A 172 -7.53 -3.18 24.45
C GLY A 172 -6.95 -2.81 23.09
N MET A 173 -6.39 -3.77 22.36
CA MET A 173 -5.81 -3.59 21.03
C MET A 173 -6.85 -3.83 19.94
N LYS A 174 -6.70 -3.13 18.82
CA LYS A 174 -7.37 -3.50 17.56
C LYS A 174 -6.63 -4.68 16.91
N PHE A 175 -7.37 -5.46 16.13
CA PHE A 175 -6.82 -6.56 15.34
C PHE A 175 -6.90 -6.25 13.85
N GLY A 176 -5.79 -6.34 13.15
CA GLY A 176 -5.68 -6.20 11.71
C GLY A 176 -5.28 -7.53 11.05
N LEU A 177 -5.80 -7.77 9.86
CA LEU A 177 -5.48 -8.96 9.07
C LEU A 177 -5.08 -8.54 7.66
N TRP A 178 -3.89 -8.97 7.22
CA TRP A 178 -3.44 -8.74 5.86
C TRP A 178 -4.06 -9.77 4.91
N VAL A 179 -4.56 -9.30 3.79
CA VAL A 179 -5.05 -10.11 2.66
C VAL A 179 -4.59 -9.48 1.35
N ALA A 180 -4.15 -10.30 0.41
CA ALA A 180 -3.82 -9.85 -0.95
C ALA A 180 -5.09 -9.88 -1.81
N TRP A 181 -5.95 -8.92 -1.61
CA TRP A 181 -7.27 -8.87 -2.24
C TRP A 181 -7.22 -8.72 -3.78
N THR A 182 -6.08 -8.22 -4.32
CA THR A 182 -5.85 -8.10 -5.77
C THR A 182 -5.09 -9.27 -6.38
N GLN A 183 -4.65 -10.23 -5.57
CA GLN A 183 -3.93 -11.40 -6.05
C GLN A 183 -4.85 -12.62 -6.02
N GLY A 184 -5.12 -13.18 -7.19
CA GLY A 184 -5.67 -14.51 -7.30
C GLY A 184 -4.65 -15.54 -6.78
N GLY A 185 -5.14 -16.66 -6.24
CA GLY A 185 -4.26 -17.70 -5.77
C GLY A 185 -3.47 -18.36 -6.91
N HIS A 186 -2.22 -18.68 -6.67
CA HIS A 186 -1.50 -19.60 -7.54
C HIS A 186 -1.96 -21.02 -7.22
N VAL A 187 -2.62 -21.67 -8.17
CA VAL A 187 -2.95 -23.09 -8.06
C VAL A 187 -1.66 -23.88 -8.23
N ARG A 188 -1.20 -24.52 -7.17
CA ARG A 188 -0.25 -25.61 -7.31
C ARG A 188 -1.03 -26.89 -7.54
N GLN A 189 -0.60 -27.72 -8.49
CA GLN A 189 -1.23 -29.01 -8.74
C GLN A 189 -1.26 -29.83 -7.44
N GLY A 190 -2.48 -30.22 -6.99
CA GLY A 190 -2.68 -30.91 -5.73
C GLY A 190 -3.02 -30.04 -4.52
N ASP A 191 -3.00 -28.74 -4.63
CA ASP A 191 -3.47 -27.82 -3.59
C ASP A 191 -4.95 -27.47 -3.82
N GLU A 192 -5.75 -27.51 -2.76
CA GLU A 192 -7.14 -27.02 -2.76
C GLU A 192 -7.23 -25.49 -2.65
N ALA A 193 -6.21 -24.77 -3.11
CA ALA A 193 -6.15 -23.33 -3.00
C ALA A 193 -7.27 -22.67 -3.83
N LEU A 194 -7.93 -21.70 -3.23
CA LEU A 194 -8.85 -20.84 -3.96
C LEU A 194 -8.05 -19.97 -4.92
N CYS A 195 -8.45 -19.97 -6.17
CA CYS A 195 -7.91 -19.08 -7.19
C CYS A 195 -9.05 -18.33 -7.87
N VAL A 196 -8.73 -17.48 -8.81
CA VAL A 196 -9.72 -16.71 -9.58
C VAL A 196 -10.79 -17.57 -10.25
N PHE A 197 -10.50 -18.84 -10.51
CA PHE A 197 -11.43 -19.80 -11.13
C PHE A 197 -12.33 -20.52 -10.13
N GLU A 198 -12.04 -20.40 -8.85
CA GLU A 198 -12.89 -21.02 -7.83
C GLU A 198 -14.21 -20.24 -7.73
N PRO A 199 -15.37 -20.90 -7.79
CA PRO A 199 -16.67 -20.22 -7.86
C PRO A 199 -16.93 -19.22 -6.73
N ARG A 200 -16.40 -19.46 -5.53
CA ARG A 200 -16.51 -18.53 -4.39
C ARG A 200 -15.75 -17.22 -4.59
N MET A 201 -14.72 -17.22 -5.46
CA MET A 201 -13.93 -16.03 -5.77
C MET A 201 -14.52 -15.22 -6.92
N ARG A 202 -15.45 -15.77 -7.70
CA ARG A 202 -16.09 -15.07 -8.81
C ARG A 202 -16.89 -13.83 -8.40
N VAL A 203 -17.30 -13.76 -7.14
CA VAL A 203 -17.92 -12.54 -6.58
C VAL A 203 -16.94 -11.34 -6.61
N TRP A 204 -15.64 -11.62 -6.60
CA TRP A 204 -14.58 -10.61 -6.55
C TRP A 204 -13.89 -10.37 -7.90
N PHE A 205 -14.03 -11.31 -8.83
CA PHE A 205 -13.39 -11.28 -10.13
C PHE A 205 -14.42 -11.43 -11.24
N PRO A 206 -14.32 -10.64 -12.32
CA PRO A 206 -15.21 -10.77 -13.47
C PRO A 206 -15.02 -12.11 -14.17
N ASP A 207 -16.04 -12.55 -14.94
CA ASP A 207 -16.04 -13.84 -15.64
C ASP A 207 -15.02 -13.94 -16.79
N ASP A 208 -14.48 -12.80 -17.23
CA ASP A 208 -13.53 -12.68 -18.33
C ASP A 208 -12.05 -12.62 -17.89
N VAL A 209 -11.76 -12.99 -16.63
CA VAL A 209 -10.37 -13.09 -16.18
C VAL A 209 -9.62 -14.17 -16.98
N PRO A 210 -8.50 -13.83 -17.64
CA PRO A 210 -7.70 -14.80 -18.39
C PRO A 210 -7.20 -15.95 -17.53
N ALA A 211 -7.05 -17.12 -18.14
CA ALA A 211 -6.62 -18.33 -17.43
C ALA A 211 -5.17 -18.29 -16.90
N ASP A 212 -4.38 -17.38 -17.42
CA ASP A 212 -2.96 -17.17 -17.13
C ASP A 212 -2.70 -15.93 -16.23
N TRP A 213 -3.73 -15.36 -15.69
CA TRP A 213 -3.67 -14.15 -14.85
C TRP A 213 -3.22 -14.42 -13.41
#